data_7f11565ec23c0f5f86d6c1dd5836a3b7
#
_entry.id   7f11565ec23c0f5f86d6c1dd5836a3b7
#
_cell.length_a   1.000
_cell.length_b   1.000
_cell.length_c   1.000
_cell.angle_alpha   90.00
_cell.angle_beta   90.00
_cell.angle_gamma   90.00
#
_symmetry.space_group_name_H-M   'P 1'
#
loop_
_entity.id
_entity.type
_entity.pdbx_description
1 polymer ?
#
loop_
_entity_poly.entity_id
_entity_poly.type
_entity_poly.pdbx_seq_one_letter_code
_entity_poly.pdbx_strand_id
1 'polypeptide(L)'
;IKNSIVAGELYQLNFGRTWQGPLGEDPVNIFHRLAINNPAPFSGYIEAADLGLALASSSPEILLETKNGEVMTAPIKGTRPRGSDPDQESLLRRDLVHDKKERAEHRMLVDLERNDLGIVSKPGSVHQSRFDVEAYSNVQHLVSQVRGVLDDGKDGIDALQALFPGGSITGCPKTVVCAAIDELEQ
;
A
#
# COMPACT_ATOMS: atom_id res chain seq x y z
N ILE A 1 -7.19 -8.98 18.94
CA ILE A 1 -7.57 -8.24 17.72
C ILE A 1 -9.10 -8.17 17.58
N LYS A 2 -9.82 -9.30 17.45
CA LYS A 2 -11.29 -9.29 17.24
C LYS A 2 -12.05 -8.58 18.36
N ASN A 3 -11.63 -8.74 19.62
CA ASN A 3 -12.26 -8.05 20.75
C ASN A 3 -12.05 -6.53 20.67
N SER A 4 -10.86 -6.08 20.29
CA SER A 4 -10.55 -4.66 20.12
C SER A 4 -11.33 -4.02 18.95
N ILE A 5 -11.57 -4.78 17.86
CA ILE A 5 -12.45 -4.34 16.77
C ILE A 5 -13.89 -4.17 17.26
N VAL A 6 -14.42 -5.15 18.03
CA VAL A 6 -15.77 -5.09 18.60
C VAL A 6 -15.90 -3.94 19.61
N ALA A 7 -14.84 -3.67 20.38
CA ALA A 7 -14.80 -2.54 21.31
C ALA A 7 -14.67 -1.17 20.62
N GLY A 8 -14.41 -1.14 19.32
CA GLY A 8 -14.21 0.10 18.55
C GLY A 8 -12.86 0.77 18.77
N GLU A 9 -11.88 0.06 19.32
CA GLU A 9 -10.53 0.56 19.55
C GLU A 9 -9.71 0.65 18.26
N LEU A 10 -9.98 -0.28 17.33
CA LEU A 10 -9.38 -0.29 15.98
C LEU A 10 -10.39 -0.82 14.95
N TYR A 11 -10.20 -0.43 13.69
CA TYR A 11 -11.08 -0.85 12.59
C TYR A 11 -10.50 -2.01 11.80
N GLN A 12 -9.20 -2.01 11.60
CA GLN A 12 -8.45 -3.04 10.86
C GLN A 12 -7.04 -3.12 11.42
N LEU A 13 -6.50 -4.34 11.47
CA LEU A 13 -5.11 -4.62 11.77
C LEU A 13 -4.63 -5.74 10.83
N ASN A 14 -3.53 -5.50 10.13
CA ASN A 14 -2.85 -6.51 9.35
C ASN A 14 -1.82 -7.22 10.24
N PHE A 15 -1.94 -8.52 10.32
CA PHE A 15 -1.06 -9.38 11.12
C PHE A 15 -0.25 -10.27 10.19
N GLY A 16 1.09 -10.16 10.26
CA GLY A 16 2.02 -10.90 9.42
C GLY A 16 2.58 -12.15 10.08
N ARG A 17 3.12 -13.05 9.26
CA ARG A 17 3.94 -14.18 9.69
C ARG A 17 5.25 -14.14 8.94
N THR A 18 6.36 -14.17 9.67
CA THR A 18 7.69 -14.29 9.11
C THR A 18 8.04 -15.75 8.86
N TRP A 19 8.61 -16.04 7.71
CA TRP A 19 9.19 -17.32 7.35
C TRP A 19 10.70 -17.15 7.20
N GLN A 20 11.46 -18.02 7.83
CA GLN A 20 12.92 -18.00 7.77
C GLN A 20 13.43 -19.35 7.29
N GLY A 21 14.50 -19.32 6.52
CA GLY A 21 15.13 -20.54 6.00
C GLY A 21 16.47 -20.25 5.33
N PRO A 22 17.25 -21.29 5.02
CA PRO A 22 18.51 -21.11 4.31
C PRO A 22 18.23 -20.59 2.90
N LEU A 23 19.03 -19.62 2.46
CA LEU A 23 19.04 -19.14 1.10
C LEU A 23 19.92 -20.07 0.26
N GLY A 24 19.31 -20.81 -0.66
CA GLY A 24 19.97 -21.82 -1.49
C GLY A 24 20.53 -21.32 -2.83
N GLU A 25 20.37 -20.00 -3.11
CA GLU A 25 20.76 -19.39 -4.38
C GLU A 25 21.03 -17.89 -4.21
N ASP A 26 21.54 -17.26 -5.28
CA ASP A 26 21.77 -15.82 -5.34
C ASP A 26 20.41 -15.05 -5.25
N PRO A 27 20.29 -14.06 -4.36
CA PRO A 27 19.07 -13.28 -4.19
C PRO A 27 18.55 -12.65 -5.50
N VAL A 28 19.42 -12.26 -6.40
CA VAL A 28 19.03 -11.69 -7.70
C VAL A 28 18.25 -12.69 -8.57
N ASN A 29 18.54 -13.97 -8.47
CA ASN A 29 17.80 -15.01 -9.19
C ASN A 29 16.38 -15.16 -8.66
N ILE A 30 16.18 -14.98 -7.35
CA ILE A 30 14.86 -14.95 -6.72
C ILE A 30 14.07 -13.75 -7.27
N PHE A 31 14.70 -12.58 -7.33
CA PHE A 31 14.07 -11.38 -7.91
C PHE A 31 13.69 -11.59 -9.38
N HIS A 32 14.56 -12.18 -10.21
CA HIS A 32 14.24 -12.46 -11.61
C HIS A 32 13.02 -13.38 -11.76
N ARG A 33 12.93 -14.43 -10.96
CA ARG A 33 11.75 -15.31 -10.97
C ARG A 33 10.50 -14.59 -10.50
N LEU A 34 10.61 -13.75 -9.47
CA LEU A 34 9.52 -12.94 -8.96
C LEU A 34 9.01 -11.98 -10.05
N ALA A 35 9.91 -11.27 -10.73
CA ALA A 35 9.58 -10.32 -11.79
C ALA A 35 8.93 -10.99 -13.02
N ILE A 36 9.28 -12.25 -13.32
CA ILE A 36 8.68 -13.01 -14.43
C ILE A 36 7.30 -13.55 -14.04
N ASN A 37 7.18 -14.16 -12.86
CA ASN A 37 5.97 -14.89 -12.48
C ASN A 37 4.91 -14.01 -11.84
N ASN A 38 5.31 -12.90 -11.23
CA ASN A 38 4.42 -11.94 -10.60
C ASN A 38 4.88 -10.49 -10.89
N PRO A 39 4.84 -10.06 -12.16
CA PRO A 39 5.25 -8.70 -12.52
C PRO A 39 4.34 -7.68 -11.87
N ALA A 40 4.95 -6.70 -11.22
CA ALA A 40 4.25 -5.58 -10.59
C ALA A 40 4.95 -4.26 -10.94
N PRO A 41 4.21 -3.13 -11.02
CA PRO A 41 4.73 -1.86 -11.55
C PRO A 41 5.86 -1.26 -10.71
N PHE A 42 5.91 -1.57 -9.41
CA PHE A 42 6.92 -1.06 -8.47
C PHE A 42 7.82 -2.18 -7.96
N SER A 43 8.10 -3.17 -8.80
CA SER A 43 9.07 -4.22 -8.49
C SER A 43 10.47 -3.63 -8.37
N GLY A 44 11.23 -4.10 -7.39
CA GLY A 44 12.57 -3.61 -7.13
C GLY A 44 13.49 -4.64 -6.49
N TYR A 45 14.78 -4.50 -6.77
CA TYR A 45 15.85 -5.23 -6.12
C TYR A 45 16.86 -4.25 -5.53
N ILE A 46 17.17 -4.41 -4.27
CA ILE A 46 18.17 -3.62 -3.56
C ILE A 46 19.14 -4.59 -2.91
N GLU A 47 20.43 -4.36 -3.09
CA GLU A 47 21.50 -5.12 -2.45
C GLU A 47 22.44 -4.17 -1.71
N ALA A 48 22.73 -4.52 -0.45
CA ALA A 48 23.74 -3.89 0.39
C ALA A 48 24.72 -4.97 0.81
N ALA A 49 25.69 -5.23 -0.07
CA ALA A 49 26.64 -6.34 0.07
C ALA A 49 27.50 -6.23 1.34
N ASP A 50 27.83 -5.02 1.75
CA ASP A 50 28.56 -4.70 2.98
C ASP A 50 27.77 -5.05 4.27
N LEU A 51 26.44 -5.08 4.16
CA LEU A 51 25.54 -5.48 5.24
C LEU A 51 25.08 -6.96 5.14
N GLY A 52 25.45 -7.64 4.07
CA GLY A 52 24.96 -8.99 3.78
C GLY A 52 23.44 -9.03 3.56
N LEU A 53 22.86 -7.95 3.04
CA LEU A 53 21.42 -7.77 2.88
C LEU A 53 21.05 -7.63 1.42
N ALA A 54 20.00 -8.37 1.01
CA ALA A 54 19.31 -8.15 -0.26
C ALA A 54 17.80 -8.11 -0.06
N LEU A 55 17.12 -7.22 -0.76
CA LEU A 55 15.66 -7.07 -0.76
C LEU A 55 15.16 -7.29 -2.19
N ALA A 56 14.25 -8.26 -2.36
CA ALA A 56 13.54 -8.49 -3.61
C ALA A 56 12.05 -8.21 -3.38
N SER A 57 11.47 -7.29 -4.14
CA SER A 57 10.09 -6.86 -4.00
C SER A 57 9.33 -6.90 -5.32
N SER A 58 8.04 -7.25 -5.26
CA SER A 58 7.07 -7.16 -6.36
C SER A 58 5.84 -6.42 -5.83
N SER A 59 5.95 -5.09 -5.72
CA SER A 59 4.90 -4.25 -5.14
C SER A 59 3.98 -3.68 -6.23
N PRO A 60 2.66 -3.80 -6.07
CA PRO A 60 1.70 -3.10 -6.94
C PRO A 60 1.40 -1.68 -6.47
N GLU A 61 1.81 -1.28 -5.26
CA GLU A 61 1.35 -0.09 -4.56
C GLU A 61 2.47 0.94 -4.39
N ILE A 62 2.12 2.23 -4.59
CA ILE A 62 3.00 3.37 -4.30
C ILE A 62 2.73 3.84 -2.88
N LEU A 63 3.76 3.78 -2.02
CA LEU A 63 3.72 4.44 -0.72
C LEU A 63 3.88 5.95 -0.86
N LEU A 64 4.87 6.38 -1.63
CA LEU A 64 5.21 7.80 -1.80
C LEU A 64 5.88 8.05 -3.16
N GLU A 65 5.40 9.08 -3.84
CA GLU A 65 6.10 9.73 -4.94
C GLU A 65 6.27 11.22 -4.62
N THR A 66 7.46 11.77 -4.86
CA THR A 66 7.74 13.20 -4.70
C THR A 66 8.30 13.76 -5.99
N LYS A 67 7.73 14.90 -6.45
CA LYS A 67 8.18 15.56 -7.67
C LYS A 67 7.88 17.05 -7.62
N ASN A 68 8.91 17.88 -7.75
CA ASN A 68 8.78 19.35 -7.84
C ASN A 68 7.98 19.97 -6.67
N GLY A 69 8.17 19.46 -5.45
CA GLY A 69 7.43 19.92 -4.27
C GLY A 69 6.01 19.36 -4.13
N GLU A 70 5.55 18.54 -5.07
CA GLU A 70 4.33 17.75 -4.91
C GLU A 70 4.64 16.40 -4.28
N VAL A 71 3.71 15.89 -3.50
CA VAL A 71 3.73 14.56 -2.90
C VAL A 71 2.47 13.79 -3.27
N MET A 72 2.62 12.48 -3.45
CA MET A 72 1.52 11.60 -3.84
C MET A 72 1.70 10.22 -3.21
N THR A 73 0.60 9.66 -2.74
CA THR A 73 0.44 8.24 -2.40
C THR A 73 -0.74 7.66 -3.18
N ALA A 74 -0.73 6.35 -3.41
CA ALA A 74 -1.78 5.70 -4.19
C ALA A 74 -2.22 4.38 -3.52
N PRO A 75 -3.04 4.45 -2.46
CA PRO A 75 -3.52 3.28 -1.76
C PRO A 75 -4.39 2.39 -2.67
N ILE A 76 -4.16 1.10 -2.51
CA ILE A 76 -4.90 0.04 -3.21
C ILE A 76 -5.79 -0.70 -2.20
N LYS A 77 -7.05 -0.97 -2.59
CA LYS A 77 -7.90 -1.89 -1.84
C LYS A 77 -8.93 -2.52 -2.76
N GLY A 78 -9.22 -3.79 -2.47
CA GLY A 78 -10.08 -4.59 -3.31
C GLY A 78 -9.31 -5.20 -4.49
N THR A 79 -9.52 -6.48 -4.70
CA THR A 79 -8.83 -7.25 -5.74
C THR A 79 -9.79 -8.19 -6.41
N ARG A 80 -9.72 -8.25 -7.73
CA ARG A 80 -10.35 -9.29 -8.53
C ARG A 80 -9.32 -9.85 -9.52
N PRO A 81 -9.42 -11.12 -9.89
CA PRO A 81 -8.59 -11.66 -10.96
C PRO A 81 -8.91 -10.96 -12.30
N ARG A 82 -8.04 -11.13 -13.27
CA ARG A 82 -8.33 -10.78 -14.66
C ARG A 82 -9.34 -11.75 -15.24
N GLY A 83 -10.19 -11.26 -16.13
CA GLY A 83 -11.12 -12.10 -16.86
C GLY A 83 -10.42 -12.93 -17.95
N SER A 84 -10.96 -14.11 -18.25
CA SER A 84 -10.49 -14.95 -19.37
C SER A 84 -10.87 -14.38 -20.74
N ASP A 85 -11.86 -13.50 -20.77
CA ASP A 85 -12.41 -12.84 -21.94
C ASP A 85 -12.95 -11.43 -21.55
N PRO A 86 -13.28 -10.58 -22.54
CA PRO A 86 -13.75 -9.21 -22.28
C PRO A 86 -15.06 -9.12 -21.46
N ASP A 87 -15.95 -10.09 -21.60
CA ASP A 87 -17.23 -10.09 -20.88
C ASP A 87 -17.01 -10.42 -19.40
N GLN A 88 -16.21 -11.43 -19.11
CA GLN A 88 -15.80 -11.78 -17.75
C GLN A 88 -14.99 -10.65 -17.09
N GLU A 89 -14.06 -10.03 -17.81
CA GLU A 89 -13.29 -8.87 -17.33
C GLU A 89 -14.24 -7.73 -16.92
N SER A 90 -15.20 -7.41 -17.76
CA SER A 90 -16.20 -6.38 -17.49
C SER A 90 -17.09 -6.72 -16.29
N LEU A 91 -17.45 -8.00 -16.12
CA LEU A 91 -18.23 -8.46 -14.97
C LEU A 91 -17.45 -8.32 -13.67
N LEU A 92 -16.20 -8.79 -13.63
CA LEU A 92 -15.32 -8.71 -12.45
C LEU A 92 -15.01 -7.26 -12.07
N ARG A 93 -14.79 -6.39 -13.07
CA ARG A 93 -14.61 -4.95 -12.84
C ARG A 93 -15.86 -4.32 -12.22
N ARG A 94 -17.04 -4.63 -12.71
CA ARG A 94 -18.32 -4.13 -12.16
C ARG A 94 -18.55 -4.65 -10.75
N ASP A 95 -18.28 -5.92 -10.48
CA ASP A 95 -18.37 -6.51 -9.17
C ASP A 95 -17.48 -5.76 -8.17
N LEU A 96 -16.21 -5.55 -8.53
CA LEU A 96 -15.25 -4.80 -7.70
C LEU A 96 -15.74 -3.37 -7.40
N VAL A 97 -16.20 -2.65 -8.42
CA VAL A 97 -16.69 -1.26 -8.29
C VAL A 97 -17.93 -1.16 -7.40
N HIS A 98 -18.80 -2.18 -7.39
CA HIS A 98 -20.04 -2.17 -6.62
C HIS A 98 -19.93 -2.86 -5.25
N ASP A 99 -18.82 -3.51 -4.95
CA ASP A 99 -18.60 -4.16 -3.65
C ASP A 99 -18.57 -3.11 -2.54
N LYS A 100 -19.58 -3.17 -1.68
CA LYS A 100 -19.77 -2.18 -0.59
C LYS A 100 -18.65 -2.26 0.45
N LYS A 101 -18.18 -3.48 0.75
CA LYS A 101 -17.11 -3.71 1.72
C LYS A 101 -15.79 -3.15 1.21
N GLU A 102 -15.38 -3.55 0.00
CA GLU A 102 -14.14 -3.07 -0.61
C GLU A 102 -14.10 -1.55 -0.72
N ARG A 103 -15.21 -0.94 -1.12
CA ARG A 103 -15.34 0.53 -1.19
C ARG A 103 -15.25 1.21 0.18
N ALA A 104 -15.82 0.61 1.23
CA ALA A 104 -15.74 1.16 2.58
C ALA A 104 -14.31 1.11 3.11
N GLU A 105 -13.64 -0.04 2.96
CA GLU A 105 -12.24 -0.23 3.33
C GLU A 105 -11.31 0.70 2.53
N HIS A 106 -11.54 0.84 1.23
CA HIS A 106 -10.77 1.75 0.38
C HIS A 106 -10.89 3.21 0.84
N ARG A 107 -12.11 3.68 1.13
CA ARG A 107 -12.31 5.04 1.65
C ARG A 107 -11.58 5.27 2.97
N MET A 108 -11.61 4.29 3.87
CA MET A 108 -10.91 4.38 5.15
C MET A 108 -9.40 4.56 4.95
N LEU A 109 -8.79 3.80 4.04
CA LEU A 109 -7.38 3.96 3.71
C LEU A 109 -7.07 5.31 3.07
N VAL A 110 -7.90 5.76 2.12
CA VAL A 110 -7.73 7.07 1.49
C VAL A 110 -7.82 8.20 2.51
N ASP A 111 -8.72 8.12 3.47
CA ASP A 111 -8.84 9.13 4.53
C ASP A 111 -7.63 9.09 5.48
N LEU A 112 -7.09 7.92 5.78
CA LEU A 112 -5.85 7.77 6.54
C LEU A 112 -4.67 8.43 5.81
N GLU A 113 -4.47 8.10 4.53
CA GLU A 113 -3.39 8.66 3.70
C GLU A 113 -3.53 10.20 3.54
N ARG A 114 -4.76 10.71 3.47
CA ARG A 114 -5.01 12.16 3.47
C ARG A 114 -4.58 12.83 4.76
N ASN A 115 -4.85 12.21 5.90
CA ASN A 115 -4.41 12.71 7.20
C ASN A 115 -2.89 12.71 7.30
N ASP A 116 -2.24 11.62 6.88
CA ASP A 116 -0.80 11.48 6.91
C ASP A 116 -0.10 12.52 6.02
N LEU A 117 -0.54 12.66 4.75
CA LEU A 117 -0.02 13.71 3.86
C LEU A 117 -0.33 15.12 4.37
N GLY A 118 -1.43 15.30 5.09
CA GLY A 118 -1.82 16.59 5.69
C GLY A 118 -0.80 17.12 6.69
N ILE A 119 -0.02 16.24 7.33
CA ILE A 119 1.02 16.61 8.32
C ILE A 119 2.16 17.42 7.68
N VAL A 120 2.45 17.15 6.41
CA VAL A 120 3.61 17.71 5.69
C VAL A 120 3.24 18.59 4.51
N SER A 121 1.95 18.76 4.26
CA SER A 121 1.45 19.51 3.10
C SER A 121 0.92 20.88 3.51
N LYS A 122 0.98 21.84 2.58
CA LYS A 122 0.38 23.16 2.75
C LYS A 122 -1.11 23.03 3.08
N PRO A 123 -1.64 23.83 4.03
CA PRO A 123 -3.06 23.79 4.37
C PRO A 123 -3.96 23.94 3.15
N GLY A 124 -4.92 23.02 2.99
CA GLY A 124 -5.86 23.00 1.89
C GLY A 124 -5.33 22.47 0.56
N SER A 125 -4.06 22.03 0.49
CA SER A 125 -3.48 21.48 -0.74
C SER A 125 -3.74 19.98 -0.92
N VAL A 126 -4.12 19.27 0.15
CA VAL A 126 -4.34 17.83 0.08
C VAL A 126 -5.70 17.53 -0.55
N HIS A 127 -5.68 16.79 -1.63
CA HIS A 127 -6.87 16.34 -2.35
C HIS A 127 -6.72 14.90 -2.81
N GLN A 128 -7.86 14.25 -3.06
CA GLN A 128 -7.91 12.87 -3.54
C GLN A 128 -8.60 12.78 -4.88
N SER A 129 -8.18 11.84 -5.72
CA SER A 129 -8.93 11.44 -6.90
C SER A 129 -10.15 10.60 -6.52
N ARG A 130 -11.09 10.44 -7.44
CA ARG A 130 -12.05 9.33 -7.36
C ARG A 130 -11.27 8.02 -7.54
N PHE A 131 -11.75 6.94 -6.93
CA PHE A 131 -11.18 5.63 -7.20
C PHE A 131 -11.41 5.24 -8.66
N ASP A 132 -10.43 4.58 -9.23
CA ASP A 132 -10.51 3.90 -10.52
C ASP A 132 -10.14 2.44 -10.35
N VAL A 133 -10.42 1.63 -11.38
CA VAL A 133 -9.97 0.24 -11.43
C VAL A 133 -8.76 0.17 -12.33
N GLU A 134 -7.62 -0.13 -11.75
CA GLU A 134 -6.39 -0.38 -12.47
C GLU A 134 -6.19 -1.88 -12.67
N ALA A 135 -5.88 -2.25 -13.92
CA ALA A 135 -5.65 -3.63 -14.32
C ALA A 135 -4.17 -3.90 -14.48
N TYR A 136 -3.66 -4.84 -13.71
CA TYR A 136 -2.31 -5.37 -13.82
C TYR A 136 -2.31 -6.71 -14.58
N SER A 137 -1.17 -7.39 -14.67
CA SER A 137 -1.05 -8.63 -15.44
C SER A 137 -2.01 -9.72 -15.00
N ASN A 138 -2.17 -9.93 -13.69
CA ASN A 138 -2.92 -11.05 -13.13
C ASN A 138 -4.18 -10.64 -12.36
N VAL A 139 -4.27 -9.38 -11.99
CA VAL A 139 -5.32 -8.85 -11.10
C VAL A 139 -5.75 -7.45 -11.51
N GLN A 140 -6.87 -7.00 -10.97
CA GLN A 140 -7.34 -5.62 -11.04
C GLN A 140 -7.70 -5.12 -9.64
N HIS A 141 -7.43 -3.84 -9.36
CA HIS A 141 -7.58 -3.22 -8.05
C HIS A 141 -8.38 -1.92 -8.10
N LEU A 142 -9.01 -1.57 -6.97
CA LEU A 142 -9.44 -0.18 -6.74
C LEU A 142 -8.23 0.64 -6.29
N VAL A 143 -7.98 1.75 -6.97
CA VAL A 143 -6.88 2.67 -6.71
C VAL A 143 -7.42 4.09 -6.58
N SER A 144 -6.92 4.86 -5.64
CA SER A 144 -7.11 6.30 -5.55
C SER A 144 -5.76 6.97 -5.38
N GLN A 145 -5.63 8.19 -5.89
CA GLN A 145 -4.44 8.99 -5.64
C GLN A 145 -4.78 10.06 -4.60
N VAL A 146 -3.92 10.21 -3.62
CA VAL A 146 -3.93 11.32 -2.66
C VAL A 146 -2.71 12.17 -2.95
N ARG A 147 -2.91 13.46 -3.21
CA ARG A 147 -1.85 14.40 -3.57
C ARG A 147 -1.87 15.59 -2.65
N GLY A 148 -0.69 16.17 -2.42
CA GLY A 148 -0.50 17.40 -1.68
C GLY A 148 0.68 18.19 -2.21
N VAL A 149 0.81 19.43 -1.77
CA VAL A 149 2.00 20.27 -2.01
C VAL A 149 2.74 20.37 -0.68
N LEU A 150 4.01 20.02 -0.68
CA LEU A 150 4.86 20.13 0.53
C LEU A 150 4.82 21.53 1.12
N ASP A 151 4.71 21.61 2.43
CA ASP A 151 4.80 22.88 3.14
C ASP A 151 6.23 23.41 3.12
N ASP A 152 6.38 24.70 3.40
CA ASP A 152 7.68 25.36 3.37
C ASP A 152 8.64 24.72 4.40
N GLY A 153 9.84 24.37 3.94
CA GLY A 153 10.85 23.69 4.77
C GLY A 153 10.63 22.18 4.94
N LYS A 154 9.61 21.59 4.31
CA LYS A 154 9.39 20.15 4.26
C LYS A 154 9.96 19.54 2.98
N ASP A 155 10.40 18.28 3.08
CA ASP A 155 10.96 17.52 1.97
C ASP A 155 10.37 16.10 1.85
N GLY A 156 10.91 15.30 0.93
CA GLY A 156 10.47 13.93 0.71
C GLY A 156 10.72 12.99 1.88
N ILE A 157 11.70 13.30 2.74
CA ILE A 157 11.99 12.50 3.95
C ILE A 157 10.92 12.77 5.01
N ASP A 158 10.53 14.04 5.19
CA ASP A 158 9.40 14.39 6.07
C ASP A 158 8.11 13.65 5.62
N ALA A 159 7.86 13.63 4.30
CA ALA A 159 6.71 12.93 3.74
C ALA A 159 6.79 11.40 3.96
N LEU A 160 7.97 10.80 3.81
CA LEU A 160 8.18 9.40 4.12
C LEU A 160 7.92 9.09 5.60
N GLN A 161 8.41 9.93 6.50
CA GLN A 161 8.18 9.77 7.96
C GLN A 161 6.69 9.89 8.33
N ALA A 162 5.95 10.75 7.65
CA ALA A 162 4.51 10.91 7.89
C ALA A 162 3.70 9.70 7.40
N LEU A 163 4.06 9.14 6.23
CA LEU A 163 3.34 8.02 5.62
C LEU A 163 3.77 6.66 6.17
N PHE A 164 5.04 6.48 6.52
CA PHE A 164 5.57 5.17 6.94
C PHE A 164 5.30 4.91 8.44
N PRO A 165 4.89 3.68 8.79
CA PRO A 165 4.49 2.60 7.89
C PRO A 165 3.13 2.88 7.22
N GLY A 166 2.96 2.41 5.98
CA GLY A 166 1.74 2.63 5.20
C GLY A 166 0.49 2.06 5.85
N GLY A 167 -0.63 2.77 5.71
CA GLY A 167 -1.91 2.34 6.28
C GLY A 167 -2.44 1.04 5.70
N SER A 168 -2.19 0.79 4.42
CA SER A 168 -2.54 -0.47 3.74
C SER A 168 -1.80 -1.69 4.32
N ILE A 169 -0.62 -1.47 4.91
CA ILE A 169 0.24 -2.51 5.50
C ILE A 169 -0.05 -2.71 6.99
N THR A 170 -0.38 -1.64 7.72
CA THR A 170 -0.63 -1.69 9.17
C THR A 170 -2.11 -1.83 9.50
N GLY A 171 -2.89 -0.82 9.21
CA GLY A 171 -4.31 -0.70 9.52
C GLY A 171 -4.68 0.68 10.09
N CYS A 172 -5.88 0.77 10.67
CA CYS A 172 -6.44 2.03 11.14
C CYS A 172 -7.13 1.89 12.51
N PRO A 173 -6.94 2.85 13.44
CA PRO A 173 -6.05 4.03 13.42
C PRO A 173 -4.56 3.64 13.53
N LYS A 174 -3.68 4.28 12.77
CA LYS A 174 -2.27 3.88 12.59
C LYS A 174 -1.52 3.71 13.92
N THR A 175 -1.55 4.69 14.80
CA THR A 175 -0.81 4.66 16.08
C THR A 175 -1.24 3.52 16.99
N VAL A 176 -2.55 3.27 17.10
CA VAL A 176 -3.11 2.18 17.91
C VAL A 176 -2.73 0.82 17.31
N VAL A 177 -2.84 0.71 15.99
CA VAL A 177 -2.52 -0.52 15.28
C VAL A 177 -1.03 -0.83 15.34
N CYS A 178 -0.13 0.15 15.17
CA CYS A 178 1.31 -0.07 15.30
C CYS A 178 1.69 -0.56 16.69
N ALA A 179 1.12 0.02 17.76
CA ALA A 179 1.33 -0.46 19.13
C ALA A 179 0.84 -1.90 19.33
N ALA A 180 -0.34 -2.24 18.77
CA ALA A 180 -0.88 -3.60 18.84
C ALA A 180 -0.04 -4.61 18.04
N ILE A 181 0.52 -4.23 16.89
CA ILE A 181 1.43 -5.08 16.09
C ILE A 181 2.71 -5.35 16.89
N ASP A 182 3.31 -4.32 17.49
CA ASP A 182 4.51 -4.44 18.30
C ASP A 182 4.32 -5.40 19.49
N GLU A 183 3.13 -5.42 20.09
CA GLU A 183 2.77 -6.36 21.15
C GLU A 183 2.53 -7.80 20.63
N LEU A 184 1.98 -7.96 19.42
CA LEU A 184 1.52 -9.25 18.90
C LEU A 184 2.57 -10.00 18.08
N GLU A 185 3.51 -9.30 17.47
CA GLU A 185 4.57 -9.86 16.58
C GLU A 185 5.92 -10.07 17.30
N GLN A 186 5.92 -10.40 18.57
CA GLN A 186 7.12 -10.69 19.37
C GLN A 186 7.78 -12.01 19.00
#